data_ae1204bab870364e4aca277c09e9d814
#
_entry.id   ae1204bab870364e4aca277c09e9d814
#
_cell.length_a   1.000
_cell.length_b   1.000
_cell.length_c   1.000
_cell.angle_alpha   90.00
_cell.angle_beta   90.00
_cell.angle_gamma   90.00
#
_symmetry.space_group_name_H-M   'P 1'
#
loop_
_entity.id
_entity.type
_entity.pdbx_description
1 polymer ?
#
loop_
_entity_poly.entity_id
_entity_poly.type
_entity_poly.pdbx_seq_one_letter_code
_entity_poly.pdbx_strand_id
1 'polypeptide(L)'
;MVTKRKEDFPLGVAKKGFDKEAWKPKTELGRKVKSGEIKSIDEIINSGKKILEHEIVDALIENLESNFIFIGQSKGKFGGGKRSIWRQTQKKTKEGNKPKFSTMIVVGNKDGYIGLGKGKAKETMPAREKALRQAKLNLIKI
;
A
#
# COMPACT_ATOMS: atom_id res chain seq x y z
N MET A 1 9.10 37.50 9.57
CA MET A 1 9.50 36.16 10.11
C MET A 1 8.39 35.15 9.80
N VAL A 2 8.53 34.37 8.73
CA VAL A 2 7.53 33.39 8.31
C VAL A 2 7.94 32.06 8.94
N THR A 3 7.26 31.66 10.00
CA THR A 3 7.41 30.36 10.63
C THR A 3 6.86 29.27 9.70
N LYS A 4 7.77 28.54 9.04
CA LYS A 4 7.45 27.28 8.35
C LYS A 4 6.92 26.29 9.40
N ARG A 5 5.60 26.06 9.44
CA ARG A 5 5.05 24.87 10.07
C ARG A 5 5.49 23.68 9.23
N LYS A 6 6.47 22.94 9.72
CA LYS A 6 6.70 21.57 9.30
C LYS A 6 5.47 20.77 9.74
N GLU A 7 4.57 20.49 8.83
CA GLU A 7 3.57 19.46 9.04
C GLU A 7 4.31 18.11 8.92
N ASP A 8 4.86 17.65 10.03
CA ASP A 8 5.35 16.29 10.17
C ASP A 8 4.13 15.36 10.20
N PHE A 9 3.61 15.05 9.01
CA PHE A 9 2.77 13.87 8.87
C PHE A 9 3.68 12.66 9.03
N PRO A 10 3.40 11.75 9.96
CA PRO A 10 4.11 10.48 10.04
C PRO A 10 3.75 9.65 8.80
N LEU A 11 4.48 9.87 7.71
CA LEU A 11 4.32 9.17 6.44
C LEU A 11 4.83 7.73 6.51
N GLY A 12 5.42 7.31 7.64
CA GLY A 12 5.88 5.96 7.85
C GLY A 12 4.84 5.09 8.55
N VAL A 13 4.36 4.05 7.88
CA VAL A 13 3.75 2.91 8.57
C VAL A 13 4.84 2.33 9.45
N ALA A 14 4.64 2.32 10.78
CA ALA A 14 5.55 1.64 11.70
C ALA A 14 5.82 0.23 11.14
N LYS A 15 7.09 -0.08 10.90
CA LYS A 15 7.52 -1.40 10.46
C LYS A 15 7.19 -2.38 11.59
N LYS A 16 6.03 -3.04 11.56
CA LYS A 16 5.87 -4.29 12.29
C LYS A 16 6.80 -5.27 11.58
N GLY A 17 7.83 -5.72 12.28
CA GLY A 17 8.71 -6.77 11.78
C GLY A 17 7.85 -7.93 11.28
N PHE A 18 8.11 -8.39 10.05
CA PHE A 18 7.41 -9.53 9.50
C PHE A 18 7.88 -10.79 10.23
N ASP A 19 6.94 -11.48 10.88
CA ASP A 19 7.22 -12.75 11.55
C ASP A 19 7.04 -13.89 10.53
N LYS A 20 8.17 -14.38 10.01
CA LYS A 20 8.22 -15.45 9.02
C LYS A 20 7.74 -16.79 9.61
N GLU A 21 7.90 -17.02 10.91
CA GLU A 21 7.51 -18.26 11.56
C GLU A 21 6.00 -18.35 11.73
N ALA A 22 5.36 -17.26 12.14
CA ALA A 22 3.91 -17.19 12.29
C ALA A 22 3.13 -17.22 10.96
N TRP A 23 3.81 -16.92 9.84
CA TRP A 23 3.17 -16.94 8.54
C TRP A 23 2.85 -18.35 8.06
N LYS A 24 1.58 -18.57 7.68
CA LYS A 24 1.08 -19.81 7.08
C LYS A 24 0.80 -19.58 5.59
N PRO A 25 1.70 -19.96 4.67
CA PRO A 25 1.51 -19.76 3.25
C PRO A 25 0.35 -20.56 2.70
N LYS A 26 -0.45 -19.94 1.86
CA LYS A 26 -1.61 -20.59 1.18
C LYS A 26 -1.26 -21.03 -0.24
N THR A 27 -0.32 -20.35 -0.88
CA THR A 27 0.11 -20.62 -2.26
C THR A 27 1.35 -21.50 -2.30
N GLU A 28 1.59 -22.15 -3.44
CA GLU A 28 2.83 -22.91 -3.68
C GLU A 28 4.07 -22.01 -3.64
N LEU A 29 3.97 -20.80 -4.21
CA LEU A 29 5.04 -19.79 -4.14
C LEU A 29 5.36 -19.42 -2.69
N GLY A 30 4.34 -19.19 -1.89
CA GLY A 30 4.53 -18.89 -0.47
C GLY A 30 5.21 -20.02 0.28
N ARG A 31 4.89 -21.29 -0.02
CA ARG A 31 5.55 -22.46 0.59
C ARG A 31 7.03 -22.53 0.20
N LYS A 32 7.36 -22.31 -1.07
CA LYS A 32 8.75 -22.28 -1.58
C LYS A 32 9.57 -21.15 -0.99
N VAL A 33 8.97 -19.98 -0.78
CA VAL A 33 9.63 -18.86 -0.09
C VAL A 33 9.83 -19.17 1.39
N LYS A 34 8.87 -19.81 2.05
CA LYS A 34 9.00 -20.21 3.47
C LYS A 34 10.06 -21.28 3.65
N SER A 35 10.13 -22.29 2.76
CA SER A 35 11.17 -23.34 2.78
C SER A 35 12.58 -22.82 2.44
N GLY A 36 12.67 -21.62 1.84
CA GLY A 36 13.97 -21.04 1.44
C GLY A 36 14.47 -21.49 0.07
N GLU A 37 13.64 -22.18 -0.73
CA GLU A 37 13.96 -22.54 -2.11
C GLU A 37 14.11 -21.30 -2.99
N ILE A 38 13.24 -20.30 -2.78
CA ILE A 38 13.25 -19.01 -3.47
C ILE A 38 13.77 -17.96 -2.50
N LYS A 39 14.94 -17.38 -2.81
CA LYS A 39 15.58 -16.35 -1.99
C LYS A 39 15.47 -14.95 -2.57
N SER A 40 15.21 -14.85 -3.88
CA SER A 40 15.15 -13.59 -4.59
C SER A 40 13.77 -13.36 -5.21
N ILE A 41 13.29 -12.11 -5.12
CA ILE A 41 12.05 -11.71 -5.76
C ILE A 41 12.19 -11.68 -7.29
N ASP A 42 13.42 -11.50 -7.79
CA ASP A 42 13.72 -11.54 -9.23
C ASP A 42 13.38 -12.88 -9.87
N GLU A 43 13.59 -13.98 -9.15
CA GLU A 43 13.24 -15.32 -9.64
C GLU A 43 11.72 -15.43 -9.90
N ILE A 44 10.92 -14.80 -9.04
CA ILE A 44 9.45 -14.79 -9.18
C ILE A 44 9.03 -13.91 -10.35
N ILE A 45 9.57 -12.69 -10.44
CA ILE A 45 9.25 -11.73 -11.49
C ILE A 45 9.67 -12.27 -12.87
N ASN A 46 10.89 -12.81 -12.99
CA ASN A 46 11.42 -13.38 -14.24
C ASN A 46 10.66 -14.63 -14.66
N SER A 47 10.13 -15.42 -13.73
CA SER A 47 9.28 -16.57 -14.06
C SER A 47 7.88 -16.19 -14.55
N GLY A 48 7.52 -14.91 -14.52
CA GLY A 48 6.20 -14.39 -14.89
C GLY A 48 5.05 -14.82 -13.99
N LYS A 49 5.35 -15.39 -12.82
CA LYS A 49 4.33 -15.84 -11.87
C LYS A 49 3.78 -14.66 -11.09
N LYS A 50 2.45 -14.61 -10.96
CA LYS A 50 1.81 -13.59 -10.13
C LYS A 50 2.03 -13.86 -8.65
N ILE A 51 2.40 -12.81 -7.91
CA ILE A 51 2.42 -12.82 -6.45
C ILE A 51 0.97 -12.68 -5.96
N LEU A 52 0.47 -13.68 -5.25
CA LEU A 52 -0.90 -13.70 -4.73
C LEU A 52 -0.97 -13.42 -3.22
N GLU A 53 0.16 -13.51 -2.52
CA GLU A 53 0.27 -13.23 -1.09
C GLU A 53 1.24 -12.06 -0.87
N HIS A 54 0.79 -11.04 -0.13
CA HIS A 54 1.63 -9.85 0.16
C HIS A 54 2.77 -10.16 1.13
N GLU A 55 2.61 -11.22 1.92
CA GLU A 55 3.61 -11.71 2.88
C GLU A 55 4.88 -12.22 2.18
N ILE A 56 4.76 -12.71 0.94
CA ILE A 56 5.93 -13.14 0.13
C ILE A 56 6.88 -11.96 -0.05
N VAL A 57 6.34 -10.79 -0.35
CA VAL A 57 7.13 -9.56 -0.55
C VAL A 57 7.78 -9.11 0.75
N ASP A 58 7.05 -9.20 1.88
CA ASP A 58 7.58 -8.85 3.20
C ASP A 58 8.69 -9.81 3.66
N ALA A 59 8.63 -11.07 3.21
CA ALA A 59 9.65 -12.08 3.51
C ALA A 59 10.95 -11.93 2.68
N LEU A 60 10.83 -11.45 1.44
CA LEU A 60 11.95 -11.34 0.50
C LEU A 60 12.59 -9.96 0.49
N ILE A 61 11.85 -8.91 0.82
CA ILE A 61 12.32 -7.52 0.81
C ILE A 61 12.20 -6.92 2.21
N GLU A 62 13.33 -6.75 2.88
CA GLU A 62 13.36 -6.24 4.26
C GLU A 62 13.08 -4.72 4.36
N ASN A 63 13.47 -3.94 3.36
CA ASN A 63 13.42 -2.47 3.40
C ASN A 63 12.35 -1.87 2.50
N LEU A 64 11.08 -2.28 2.69
CA LEU A 64 9.97 -1.69 1.99
C LEU A 64 9.51 -0.40 2.67
N GLU A 65 9.55 0.69 1.92
CA GLU A 65 8.96 1.97 2.29
C GLU A 65 7.62 2.15 1.58
N SER A 66 6.68 2.82 2.24
CA SER A 66 5.38 3.12 1.66
C SER A 66 5.05 4.60 1.76
N ASN A 67 4.67 5.20 0.63
CA ASN A 67 4.27 6.60 0.56
C ASN A 67 2.87 6.74 -0.04
N PHE A 68 2.14 7.75 0.41
CA PHE A 68 0.82 8.07 -0.13
C PHE A 68 0.93 8.98 -1.35
N ILE A 69 0.06 8.72 -2.33
CA ILE A 69 -0.16 9.63 -3.46
C ILE A 69 -1.37 10.51 -3.16
N PHE A 70 -1.25 11.80 -3.44
CA PHE A 70 -2.33 12.77 -3.28
C PHE A 70 -3.33 12.63 -4.43
N ILE A 71 -4.41 11.89 -4.21
CA ILE A 71 -5.46 11.61 -5.21
C ILE A 71 -6.77 12.36 -4.95
N GLY A 72 -6.92 12.92 -3.75
CA GLY A 72 -8.11 13.65 -3.35
C GLY A 72 -8.14 15.05 -3.97
N GLN A 73 -9.35 15.52 -4.29
CA GLN A 73 -9.59 16.90 -4.70
C GLN A 73 -9.90 17.77 -3.49
N SER A 74 -9.46 19.03 -3.53
CA SER A 74 -9.94 20.04 -2.58
C SER A 74 -11.44 20.24 -2.76
N LYS A 75 -12.18 20.27 -1.66
CA LYS A 75 -13.61 20.49 -1.68
C LYS A 75 -13.89 21.99 -1.69
N GLY A 76 -14.79 22.40 -2.60
CA GLY A 76 -15.38 23.74 -2.63
C GLY A 76 -14.60 24.78 -3.42
N LYS A 77 -15.28 25.91 -3.69
CA LYS A 77 -14.78 27.05 -4.45
C LYS A 77 -13.51 27.68 -3.85
N PHE A 78 -13.34 27.57 -2.55
CA PHE A 78 -12.27 28.15 -1.77
C PHE A 78 -11.27 27.13 -1.21
N GLY A 79 -11.28 25.89 -1.70
CA GLY A 79 -10.44 24.78 -1.19
C GLY A 79 -8.94 24.94 -1.40
N GLY A 80 -8.45 26.07 -1.91
CA GLY A 80 -7.05 26.43 -1.97
C GLY A 80 -6.17 25.53 -2.82
N GLY A 81 -6.72 24.70 -3.70
CA GLY A 81 -5.96 23.81 -4.56
C GLY A 81 -5.18 22.68 -3.84
N LYS A 82 -5.27 22.57 -2.53
CA LYS A 82 -4.59 21.51 -1.75
C LYS A 82 -5.18 20.16 -2.08
N ARG A 83 -4.36 19.24 -2.59
CA ARG A 83 -4.76 17.86 -2.80
C ARG A 83 -4.68 17.09 -1.48
N SER A 84 -5.64 16.20 -1.26
CA SER A 84 -5.68 15.30 -0.10
C SER A 84 -5.20 13.90 -0.48
N ILE A 85 -4.67 13.19 0.49
CA ILE A 85 -4.35 11.76 0.39
C ILE A 85 -5.62 10.93 0.15
N TRP A 86 -6.74 11.39 0.71
CA TRP A 86 -8.01 10.69 0.68
C TRP A 86 -8.96 11.27 -0.35
N ARG A 87 -9.54 10.40 -1.18
CA ARG A 87 -10.69 10.74 -2.00
C ARG A 87 -11.95 10.18 -1.34
N GLN A 88 -12.81 11.06 -0.89
CA GLN A 88 -14.10 10.68 -0.30
C GLN A 88 -15.19 10.73 -1.35
N THR A 89 -15.98 9.65 -1.46
CA THR A 89 -17.21 9.60 -2.26
C THR A 89 -18.35 9.17 -1.36
N GLN A 90 -19.56 9.64 -1.66
CA GLN A 90 -20.77 9.28 -0.91
C GLN A 90 -21.80 8.66 -1.85
N LYS A 91 -22.49 7.63 -1.38
CA LYS A 91 -23.67 7.06 -2.03
C LYS A 91 -24.87 7.36 -1.17
N LYS A 92 -25.89 7.97 -1.77
CA LYS A 92 -27.17 8.20 -1.11
C LYS A 92 -27.98 6.90 -1.04
N THR A 93 -28.44 6.54 0.15
CA THR A 93 -29.28 5.36 0.39
C THR A 93 -30.49 5.77 1.18
N LYS A 94 -31.50 4.87 1.28
CA LYS A 94 -32.72 5.10 2.08
C LYS A 94 -32.44 5.47 3.54
N GLU A 95 -31.33 4.93 4.09
CA GLU A 95 -30.89 5.12 5.47
C GLU A 95 -29.94 6.33 5.65
N GLY A 96 -29.67 7.10 4.60
CA GLY A 96 -28.74 8.23 4.59
C GLY A 96 -27.55 8.04 3.67
N ASN A 97 -26.53 8.88 3.82
CA ASN A 97 -25.33 8.86 3.00
C ASN A 97 -24.33 7.84 3.50
N LYS A 98 -23.89 6.92 2.64
CA LYS A 98 -22.81 5.97 2.94
C LYS A 98 -21.50 6.47 2.32
N PRO A 99 -20.55 6.99 3.14
CA PRO A 99 -19.27 7.45 2.62
C PRO A 99 -18.35 6.26 2.30
N LYS A 100 -17.46 6.47 1.33
CA LYS A 100 -16.34 5.57 1.02
C LYS A 100 -15.09 6.40 0.83
N PHE A 101 -14.00 5.93 1.44
CA PHE A 101 -12.69 6.52 1.33
C PHE A 101 -11.82 5.68 0.40
N SER A 102 -11.14 6.32 -0.52
CA SER A 102 -10.13 5.68 -1.36
C SER A 102 -8.80 6.38 -1.22
N THR A 103 -7.74 5.60 -1.23
CA THR A 103 -6.36 6.06 -1.21
C THR A 103 -5.51 5.28 -2.17
N MET A 104 -4.36 5.82 -2.54
CA MET A 104 -3.37 5.19 -3.39
C MET A 104 -2.02 5.24 -2.70
N ILE A 105 -1.34 4.10 -2.67
CA ILE A 105 -0.05 3.93 -2.01
C ILE A 105 0.96 3.41 -3.02
N VAL A 106 2.16 3.96 -2.95
CA VAL A 106 3.35 3.42 -3.61
C VAL A 106 4.19 2.72 -2.55
N VAL A 107 4.68 1.56 -2.89
CA VAL A 107 5.63 0.78 -2.08
C VAL A 107 6.90 0.59 -2.90
N GLY A 108 8.05 0.71 -2.28
CA GLY A 108 9.33 0.52 -2.95
C GLY A 108 10.47 0.33 -1.97
N ASN A 109 11.59 -0.19 -2.46
CA ASN A 109 12.79 -0.42 -1.66
C ASN A 109 13.94 0.55 -1.99
N LYS A 110 13.74 1.52 -2.90
CA LYS A 110 14.76 2.42 -3.46
C LYS A 110 15.87 1.72 -4.27
N ASP A 111 15.73 0.43 -4.52
CA ASP A 111 16.74 -0.46 -5.08
C ASP A 111 16.24 -1.17 -6.35
N GLY A 112 15.28 -0.54 -7.04
CA GLY A 112 14.76 -1.00 -8.32
C GLY A 112 13.42 -1.73 -8.28
N TYR A 113 12.74 -1.81 -7.13
CA TYR A 113 11.40 -2.37 -7.05
C TYR A 113 10.39 -1.29 -6.67
N ILE A 114 9.28 -1.26 -7.37
CA ILE A 114 8.16 -0.36 -7.09
C ILE A 114 6.84 -1.08 -7.26
N GLY A 115 5.89 -0.80 -6.39
CA GLY A 115 4.53 -1.32 -6.47
C GLY A 115 3.50 -0.23 -6.24
N LEU A 116 2.40 -0.27 -6.98
CA LEU A 116 1.31 0.68 -6.87
C LEU A 116 0.02 -0.05 -6.49
N GLY A 117 -0.63 0.45 -5.44
CA GLY A 117 -1.90 -0.10 -4.98
C GLY A 117 -2.95 0.96 -4.66
N LYS A 118 -4.21 0.62 -4.95
CA LYS A 118 -5.37 1.45 -4.63
C LYS A 118 -6.30 0.70 -3.70
N GLY A 119 -6.64 1.33 -2.57
CA GLY A 119 -7.59 0.77 -1.60
C GLY A 119 -8.85 1.61 -1.49
N LYS A 120 -9.98 0.95 -1.29
CA LYS A 120 -11.28 1.61 -1.04
C LYS A 120 -12.03 0.87 0.07
N ALA A 121 -12.49 1.61 1.07
CA ALA A 121 -13.28 1.07 2.18
C ALA A 121 -14.25 2.14 2.74
N LYS A 122 -15.07 1.74 3.70
CA LYS A 122 -15.98 2.66 4.43
C LYS A 122 -15.20 3.60 5.34
N GLU A 123 -14.08 3.15 5.85
CA GLU A 123 -13.19 3.87 6.77
C GLU A 123 -11.81 4.07 6.16
N THR A 124 -11.03 4.99 6.72
CA THR A 124 -9.69 5.34 6.22
C THR A 124 -8.66 4.24 6.47
N MET A 125 -8.63 3.64 7.67
CA MET A 125 -7.64 2.61 8.02
C MET A 125 -7.76 1.35 7.15
N PRO A 126 -8.95 0.71 6.99
CA PRO A 126 -9.10 -0.43 6.10
C PRO A 126 -8.80 -0.10 4.62
N ALA A 127 -9.07 1.14 4.18
CA ALA A 127 -8.73 1.57 2.82
C ALA A 127 -7.20 1.60 2.61
N ARG A 128 -6.46 2.08 3.63
CA ARG A 128 -4.99 2.11 3.63
C ARG A 128 -4.40 0.71 3.57
N GLU A 129 -4.86 -0.20 4.45
CA GLU A 129 -4.38 -1.58 4.46
C GLU A 129 -4.62 -2.29 3.13
N LYS A 130 -5.81 -2.12 2.54
CA LYS A 130 -6.10 -2.67 1.21
C LYS A 130 -5.17 -2.12 0.13
N ALA A 131 -4.92 -0.81 0.16
CA ALA A 131 -4.00 -0.19 -0.80
C ALA A 131 -2.59 -0.73 -0.65
N LEU A 132 -2.11 -0.89 0.59
CA LEU A 132 -0.79 -1.42 0.89
C LEU A 132 -0.63 -2.87 0.42
N ARG A 133 -1.60 -3.73 0.74
CA ARG A 133 -1.60 -5.13 0.26
C ARG A 133 -1.57 -5.19 -1.26
N GLN A 134 -2.40 -4.41 -1.93
CA GLN A 134 -2.45 -4.38 -3.38
C GLN A 134 -1.16 -3.84 -4.01
N ALA A 135 -0.52 -2.84 -3.40
CA ALA A 135 0.77 -2.33 -3.86
C ALA A 135 1.86 -3.40 -3.84
N LYS A 136 1.90 -4.22 -2.79
CA LYS A 136 2.84 -5.35 -2.69
C LYS A 136 2.58 -6.43 -3.74
N LEU A 137 1.31 -6.71 -4.05
CA LEU A 137 0.95 -7.70 -5.08
C LEU A 137 1.31 -7.23 -6.51
N ASN A 138 1.33 -5.93 -6.74
CA ASN A 138 1.63 -5.30 -8.03
C ASN A 138 3.08 -4.80 -8.10
N LEU A 139 4.01 -5.53 -7.54
CA LEU A 139 5.42 -5.15 -7.56
C LEU A 139 6.02 -5.39 -8.94
N ILE A 140 6.74 -4.40 -9.44
CA ILE A 140 7.48 -4.45 -10.69
C ILE A 140 8.94 -4.06 -10.45
N LYS A 141 9.83 -4.56 -11.28
CA LYS A 141 11.24 -4.17 -11.33
C LYS A 141 11.41 -3.06 -12.36
N ILE A 142 12.18 -2.02 -11.98
CA ILE A 142 12.52 -0.88 -12.85
C ILE A 142 13.93 -1.08 -13.40
#